data_217b8ada9e4c3cda4a1b9a31da725452
#
_entry.id   217b8ada9e4c3cda4a1b9a31da725452
#
_cell.length_a   1.000
_cell.length_b   1.000
_cell.length_c   1.000
_cell.angle_alpha   90.00
_cell.angle_beta   90.00
_cell.angle_gamma   90.00
#
_symmetry.space_group_name_H-M   'P 1'
#
loop_
_entity.id
_entity.type
_entity.pdbx_description
1 polymer ?
#
loop_
_entity_poly.entity_id
_entity_poly.type
_entity_poly.pdbx_seq_one_letter_code
_entity_poly.pdbx_strand_id
1 'polypeptide(L)'
;MAAMVGLFWVTSDAVHVGSPPNTLGIGVRLTGEGVEATDPDSPRTWTWSELRSAVVEDAPKHNPVGRAAKILGSMVSAAIGAENLGEGPPEMRLRLETAEGTQEVIVHAAAAGGYTAEESRLSQALLDGFVGGSRNPQTLEEWGREHAAEGTPEPRAREALLHTWAQP
;
A
#
# COMPACT_ATOMS: atom_id res chain seq x y z
N MET A 1 -0.97 14.25 8.11
CA MET A 1 0.23 13.45 8.43
C MET A 1 -0.10 11.98 8.21
N ALA A 2 0.85 11.21 7.77
CA ALA A 2 0.62 9.84 7.35
C ALA A 2 1.83 8.95 7.61
N ALA A 3 1.60 7.66 7.68
CA ALA A 3 2.65 6.67 7.89
C ALA A 3 2.45 5.47 6.94
N MET A 4 3.54 5.00 6.38
CA MET A 4 3.54 3.75 5.62
C MET A 4 3.81 2.58 6.58
N VAL A 5 2.95 1.58 6.54
CA VAL A 5 3.14 0.33 7.29
C VAL A 5 2.85 -0.84 6.34
N GLY A 6 3.90 -1.47 5.83
CA GLY A 6 3.79 -2.48 4.78
C GLY A 6 3.16 -1.90 3.51
N LEU A 7 2.22 -2.64 2.92
CA LEU A 7 1.49 -2.22 1.72
C LEU A 7 0.42 -1.15 1.99
N PHE A 8 0.32 -0.67 3.23
CA PHE A 8 -0.72 0.28 3.63
C PHE A 8 -0.14 1.67 3.87
N TRP A 9 -0.90 2.67 3.42
CA TRP A 9 -0.68 4.07 3.75
C TRP A 9 -1.77 4.51 4.72
N VAL A 10 -1.37 4.82 5.95
CA VAL A 10 -2.29 5.07 7.06
C VAL A 10 -2.25 6.54 7.44
N THR A 11 -3.40 7.16 7.43
CA THR A 11 -3.60 8.53 7.93
C THR A 11 -4.46 8.51 9.20
N SER A 12 -4.75 9.67 9.76
CA SER A 12 -5.65 9.79 10.91
C SER A 12 -7.10 9.39 10.62
N ASP A 13 -7.48 9.31 9.36
CA ASP A 13 -8.87 9.16 8.93
C ASP A 13 -9.08 8.20 7.74
N ALA A 14 -8.01 7.60 7.25
CA ALA A 14 -8.11 6.69 6.11
C ALA A 14 -6.95 5.68 6.06
N VAL A 15 -7.22 4.54 5.44
CA VAL A 15 -6.23 3.52 5.11
C VAL A 15 -6.27 3.28 3.60
N HIS A 16 -5.13 3.38 2.95
CA HIS A 16 -5.00 3.14 1.51
C HIS A 16 -4.08 1.95 1.24
N VAL A 17 -4.28 1.29 0.12
CA VAL A 17 -3.34 0.30 -0.41
C VAL A 17 -2.34 1.02 -1.30
N GLY A 18 -1.06 0.85 -1.03
CA GLY A 18 0.00 1.58 -1.72
C GLY A 18 0.06 3.04 -1.30
N SER A 19 0.31 3.94 -2.24
CA SER A 19 0.29 5.38 -1.99
C SER A 19 -1.15 5.93 -1.89
N PRO A 20 -1.33 7.08 -1.23
CA PRO A 20 -2.63 7.75 -1.19
C PRO A 20 -3.08 8.13 -2.61
N PRO A 21 -4.36 8.49 -2.81
CA PRO A 21 -4.83 8.95 -4.10
C PRO A 21 -3.93 10.06 -4.67
N ASN A 22 -3.61 9.93 -5.94
CA ASN A 22 -2.78 10.91 -6.65
C ASN A 22 -3.52 12.24 -6.86
N THR A 23 -2.89 13.18 -7.55
CA THR A 23 -3.48 14.50 -7.85
C THR A 23 -4.78 14.42 -8.64
N LEU A 24 -5.03 13.30 -9.33
CA LEU A 24 -6.27 13.04 -10.07
C LEU A 24 -7.32 12.32 -9.20
N GLY A 25 -7.01 12.05 -7.93
CA GLY A 25 -7.90 11.35 -7.01
C GLY A 25 -7.93 9.83 -7.18
N ILE A 26 -7.01 9.27 -7.96
CA ILE A 26 -6.95 7.84 -8.26
C ILE A 26 -6.14 7.10 -7.19
N GLY A 27 -6.76 6.15 -6.55
CA GLY A 27 -6.16 5.30 -5.52
C GLY A 27 -7.12 4.24 -5.02
N VAL A 28 -6.73 3.53 -3.97
CA VAL A 28 -7.56 2.52 -3.32
C VAL A 28 -7.61 2.78 -1.83
N ARG A 29 -8.82 2.91 -1.31
CA ARG A 29 -9.10 3.09 0.11
C ARG A 29 -9.72 1.82 0.69
N LEU A 30 -9.29 1.45 1.87
CA LEU A 30 -9.90 0.39 2.66
C LEU A 30 -10.78 0.98 3.75
N THR A 31 -11.99 0.44 3.87
CA THR A 31 -12.95 0.86 4.91
C THR A 31 -13.41 -0.36 5.70
N GLY A 32 -14.12 -0.13 6.80
CA GLY A 32 -14.76 -1.22 7.54
C GLY A 32 -15.77 -2.02 6.70
N GLU A 33 -16.28 -1.44 5.63
CA GLU A 33 -17.29 -2.05 4.75
C GLU A 33 -16.69 -2.74 3.53
N GLY A 34 -15.54 -2.29 3.05
CA GLY A 34 -14.95 -2.87 1.84
C GLY A 34 -13.80 -2.09 1.24
N VAL A 35 -13.62 -2.27 -0.05
CA VAL A 35 -12.57 -1.67 -0.87
C VAL A 35 -13.20 -0.62 -1.80
N GLU A 36 -12.63 0.56 -1.80
CA GLU A 36 -13.06 1.67 -2.67
C GLU A 36 -11.95 2.04 -3.64
N ALA A 37 -12.23 1.94 -4.94
CA ALA A 37 -11.40 2.56 -5.98
C ALA A 37 -11.89 4.00 -6.16
N THR A 38 -11.04 4.95 -5.81
CA THR A 38 -11.42 6.37 -5.67
C THR A 38 -11.33 7.17 -6.97
N ASP A 39 -11.14 6.52 -8.12
CA ASP A 39 -11.11 7.18 -9.41
C ASP A 39 -12.37 8.02 -9.62
N PRO A 40 -12.29 9.37 -9.73
CA PRO A 40 -13.46 10.23 -9.89
C PRO A 40 -14.29 9.96 -11.15
N ASP A 41 -13.64 9.48 -12.21
CA ASP A 41 -14.31 9.17 -13.48
C ASP A 41 -14.96 7.78 -13.48
N SER A 42 -14.48 6.89 -12.63
CA SER A 42 -14.98 5.51 -12.54
C SER A 42 -14.89 4.98 -11.11
N PRO A 43 -15.61 5.58 -10.16
CA PRO A 43 -15.59 5.10 -8.78
C PRO A 43 -16.21 3.72 -8.69
N ARG A 44 -15.54 2.81 -7.98
CA ARG A 44 -16.00 1.44 -7.76
C ARG A 44 -15.84 1.07 -6.30
N THR A 45 -16.77 0.30 -5.78
CA THR A 45 -16.77 -0.16 -4.40
C THR A 45 -17.13 -1.64 -4.36
N TRP A 46 -16.42 -2.38 -3.54
CA TRP A 46 -16.70 -3.79 -3.26
C TRP A 46 -16.78 -3.97 -1.74
N THR A 47 -17.86 -4.57 -1.27
CA THR A 47 -17.94 -4.96 0.14
C THR A 47 -17.04 -6.16 0.40
N TRP A 48 -16.58 -6.31 1.63
CA TRP A 48 -15.75 -7.48 1.99
C TRP A 48 -16.47 -8.80 1.70
N SER A 49 -17.79 -8.84 1.87
CA SER A 49 -18.59 -10.03 1.61
C SER A 49 -18.72 -10.40 0.11
N GLU A 50 -18.56 -9.42 -0.79
CA GLU A 50 -18.53 -9.66 -2.23
C GLU A 50 -17.19 -10.23 -2.71
N LEU A 51 -16.12 -10.02 -1.95
CA LEU A 51 -14.77 -10.43 -2.31
C LEU A 51 -14.51 -11.88 -1.88
N ARG A 52 -13.96 -12.65 -2.78
CA ARG A 52 -13.38 -13.97 -2.53
C ARG A 52 -11.90 -13.87 -2.18
N SER A 53 -11.21 -12.92 -2.81
CA SER A 53 -9.82 -12.62 -2.51
C SER A 53 -9.47 -11.17 -2.89
N ALA A 54 -8.45 -10.64 -2.24
CA ALA A 54 -7.82 -9.37 -2.55
C ALA A 54 -6.30 -9.56 -2.46
N VAL A 55 -5.61 -9.48 -3.58
CA VAL A 55 -4.17 -9.76 -3.69
C VAL A 55 -3.44 -8.59 -4.31
N VAL A 56 -2.38 -8.13 -3.66
CA VAL A 56 -1.48 -7.14 -4.26
C VAL A 56 -0.38 -7.88 -5.02
N GLU A 57 -0.32 -7.63 -6.31
CA GLU A 57 0.68 -8.19 -7.21
C GLU A 57 1.69 -7.11 -7.62
N ASP A 58 2.89 -7.55 -7.99
CA ASP A 58 3.98 -6.70 -8.48
C ASP A 58 4.46 -5.65 -7.45
N ALA A 59 4.29 -5.90 -6.17
CA ALA A 59 4.86 -5.05 -5.14
C ALA A 59 6.39 -5.01 -5.27
N PRO A 60 7.00 -3.81 -5.33
CA PRO A 60 8.45 -3.70 -5.49
C PRO A 60 9.16 -4.29 -4.26
N LYS A 61 10.11 -5.18 -4.54
CA LYS A 61 10.89 -5.84 -3.47
C LYS A 61 12.00 -4.92 -3.00
N HIS A 62 12.22 -4.91 -1.69
CA HIS A 62 13.34 -4.20 -1.11
C HIS A 62 14.65 -4.75 -1.67
N ASN A 63 15.42 -3.87 -2.33
CA ASN A 63 16.72 -4.20 -2.89
C ASN A 63 17.75 -3.17 -2.41
N PRO A 64 18.54 -3.47 -1.36
CA PRO A 64 19.52 -2.55 -0.83
C PRO A 64 20.61 -2.19 -1.86
N VAL A 65 21.00 -3.12 -2.74
CA VAL A 65 21.98 -2.86 -3.80
C VAL A 65 21.38 -1.96 -4.88
N GLY A 66 20.16 -2.23 -5.31
CA GLY A 66 19.45 -1.40 -6.28
C GLY A 66 19.20 0.03 -5.78
N ARG A 67 18.95 0.20 -4.48
CA ARG A 67 18.80 1.51 -3.86
C ARG A 67 20.12 2.30 -3.89
N ALA A 68 21.23 1.67 -3.56
CA ALA A 68 22.54 2.28 -3.65
C ALA A 68 22.89 2.68 -5.08
N ALA A 69 22.60 1.81 -6.06
CA ALA A 69 22.80 2.09 -7.48
C ALA A 69 21.91 3.24 -7.99
N LYS A 70 20.65 3.32 -7.55
CA LYS A 70 19.74 4.43 -7.87
C LYS A 70 20.21 5.75 -7.27
N ILE A 71 20.70 5.76 -6.03
CA ILE A 71 21.26 6.95 -5.39
C ILE A 71 22.49 7.43 -6.14
N LEU A 72 23.41 6.52 -6.46
CA LEU A 72 24.59 6.85 -7.24
C LEU A 72 24.23 7.33 -8.66
N GLY A 73 23.29 6.66 -9.32
CA GLY A 73 22.78 7.06 -10.62
C GLY A 73 22.13 8.45 -10.61
N SER A 74 21.35 8.77 -9.59
CA SER A 74 20.72 10.09 -9.45
C SER A 74 21.76 11.19 -9.15
N MET A 75 22.82 10.89 -8.39
CA MET A 75 23.92 11.83 -8.16
C MET A 75 24.68 12.12 -9.45
N VAL A 76 24.95 11.10 -10.25
CA VAL A 76 25.61 11.27 -11.56
C VAL A 76 24.72 12.05 -12.52
N SER A 77 23.43 11.75 -12.56
CA SER A 77 22.46 12.47 -13.39
C SER A 77 22.34 13.94 -13.00
N ALA A 78 22.34 14.25 -11.71
CA ALA A 78 22.34 15.61 -11.21
C ALA A 78 23.63 16.36 -11.61
N ALA A 79 24.77 15.69 -11.57
CA ALA A 79 26.06 16.26 -11.94
C ALA A 79 26.18 16.59 -13.43
N ILE A 80 25.51 15.86 -14.30
CA ILE A 80 25.52 16.07 -15.75
C ILE A 80 24.30 16.86 -16.26
N GLY A 81 23.43 17.33 -15.37
CA GLY A 81 22.27 18.13 -15.73
C GLY A 81 21.19 17.34 -16.50
N ALA A 82 21.25 16.02 -16.51
CA ALA A 82 20.17 15.21 -17.03
C ALA A 82 18.95 15.40 -16.14
N GLU A 83 17.93 16.02 -16.66
CA GLU A 83 16.66 16.07 -15.99
C GLU A 83 16.20 14.65 -15.73
N ASN A 84 15.82 14.42 -14.51
CA ASN A 84 15.31 13.13 -14.07
C ASN A 84 14.03 12.86 -14.86
N LEU A 85 14.15 12.11 -15.93
CA LEU A 85 13.01 11.48 -16.60
C LEU A 85 12.50 10.39 -15.64
N GLY A 86 12.04 10.84 -14.46
CA GLY A 86 11.64 9.98 -13.39
C GLY A 86 10.50 9.09 -13.85
N GLU A 87 10.79 7.81 -13.95
CA GLU A 87 9.73 6.83 -13.84
C GLU A 87 9.00 7.14 -12.52
N GLY A 88 7.69 7.31 -12.57
CA GLY A 88 6.89 7.54 -11.40
C GLY A 88 7.05 6.39 -10.39
N PRO A 89 6.38 6.45 -9.21
CA PRO A 89 6.41 5.36 -8.26
C PRO A 89 6.03 4.05 -8.95
N PRO A 90 6.67 2.92 -8.58
CA PRO A 90 6.35 1.63 -9.20
C PRO A 90 4.87 1.30 -9.10
N GLU A 91 4.29 0.83 -10.18
CA GLU A 91 2.91 0.37 -10.22
C GLU A 91 2.78 -1.01 -9.57
N MET A 92 1.72 -1.19 -8.81
CA MET A 92 1.28 -2.48 -8.29
C MET A 92 -0.14 -2.74 -8.79
N ARG A 93 -0.57 -3.97 -8.76
CA ARG A 93 -1.94 -4.34 -9.10
C ARG A 93 -2.65 -4.91 -7.88
N LEU A 94 -3.79 -4.34 -7.55
CA LEU A 94 -4.71 -4.94 -6.61
C LEU A 94 -5.71 -5.78 -7.40
N ARG A 95 -5.61 -7.09 -7.27
CA ARG A 95 -6.48 -8.05 -7.91
C ARG A 95 -7.57 -8.47 -6.95
N LEU A 96 -8.81 -8.22 -7.34
CA LEU A 96 -10.00 -8.53 -6.57
C LEU A 96 -10.79 -9.62 -7.28
N GLU A 97 -11.07 -10.71 -6.60
CA GLU A 97 -11.93 -11.78 -7.13
C GLU A 97 -13.31 -11.71 -6.49
N THR A 98 -14.32 -11.69 -7.34
CA THR A 98 -15.74 -11.70 -6.95
C THR A 98 -16.45 -12.86 -7.61
N ALA A 99 -17.72 -13.08 -7.25
CA ALA A 99 -18.56 -14.08 -7.90
C ALA A 99 -18.78 -13.80 -9.42
N GLU A 100 -18.64 -12.54 -9.84
CA GLU A 100 -18.82 -12.09 -11.22
C GLU A 100 -17.54 -12.11 -12.04
N GLY A 101 -16.40 -12.36 -11.43
CA GLY A 101 -15.11 -12.43 -12.09
C GLY A 101 -14.01 -11.66 -11.34
N THR A 102 -12.91 -11.45 -12.05
CA THR A 102 -11.71 -10.76 -11.53
C THR A 102 -11.72 -9.29 -11.94
N GLN A 103 -11.45 -8.41 -10.98
CA GLN A 103 -11.23 -6.98 -11.19
C GLN A 103 -9.79 -6.64 -10.83
N GLU A 104 -9.17 -5.77 -11.62
CA GLU A 104 -7.84 -5.26 -11.33
C GLU A 104 -7.87 -3.75 -11.16
N VAL A 105 -7.18 -3.27 -10.14
CA VAL A 105 -7.02 -1.83 -9.87
C VAL A 105 -5.53 -1.53 -9.79
N ILE A 106 -5.08 -0.55 -10.55
CA ILE A 106 -3.69 -0.10 -10.49
C ILE A 106 -3.52 0.82 -9.27
N VAL A 107 -2.50 0.53 -8.48
CA VAL A 107 -2.07 1.36 -7.36
C VAL A 107 -0.56 1.59 -7.46
N HIS A 108 -0.06 2.64 -6.82
CA HIS A 108 1.36 2.93 -6.79
C HIS A 108 1.97 2.57 -5.44
N ALA A 109 3.21 2.12 -5.45
CA ALA A 109 3.93 1.84 -4.22
C ALA A 109 4.24 3.12 -3.45
N ALA A 110 4.04 3.10 -2.14
CA ALA A 110 4.45 4.19 -1.25
C ALA A 110 5.92 4.07 -0.83
N ALA A 111 6.50 2.89 -0.93
CA ALA A 111 7.87 2.61 -0.53
C ALA A 111 8.87 2.89 -1.66
N ALA A 112 9.64 3.96 -1.54
CA ALA A 112 10.65 4.33 -2.51
C ALA A 112 11.76 3.27 -2.67
N GLY A 113 12.04 2.51 -1.63
CA GLY A 113 13.04 1.42 -1.62
C GLY A 113 12.46 0.03 -1.77
N GLY A 114 11.18 -0.10 -2.00
CA GLY A 114 10.47 -1.38 -2.03
C GLY A 114 10.09 -1.88 -0.63
N TYR A 115 9.36 -2.98 -0.62
CA TYR A 115 8.88 -3.63 0.60
C TYR A 115 9.73 -4.85 0.92
N THR A 116 9.97 -5.14 2.20
CA THR A 116 10.59 -6.40 2.58
C THR A 116 9.63 -7.56 2.27
N ALA A 117 10.17 -8.76 2.10
CA ALA A 117 9.35 -9.96 1.88
C ALA A 117 8.37 -10.19 3.04
N GLU A 118 8.79 -9.90 4.25
CA GLU A 118 7.97 -10.05 5.46
C GLU A 118 6.86 -9.00 5.51
N GLU A 119 7.14 -7.74 5.18
CA GLU A 119 6.13 -6.70 5.07
C GLU A 119 5.04 -7.08 4.05
N SER A 120 5.44 -7.56 2.88
CA SER A 120 4.50 -7.99 1.84
C SER A 120 3.66 -9.18 2.30
N ARG A 121 4.29 -10.17 2.91
CA ARG A 121 3.61 -11.38 3.39
C ARG A 121 2.60 -11.05 4.49
N LEU A 122 2.98 -10.25 5.47
CA LEU A 122 2.11 -9.86 6.58
C LEU A 122 0.96 -8.95 6.11
N SER A 123 1.24 -8.04 5.20
CA SER A 123 0.22 -7.17 4.61
C SER A 123 -0.81 -7.99 3.82
N GLN A 124 -0.36 -8.99 3.07
CA GLN A 124 -1.25 -9.89 2.36
C GLN A 124 -2.11 -10.71 3.33
N ALA A 125 -1.53 -11.21 4.43
CA ALA A 125 -2.28 -11.91 5.48
C ALA A 125 -3.36 -11.03 6.10
N LEU A 126 -3.09 -9.73 6.27
CA LEU A 126 -4.09 -8.76 6.73
C LEU A 126 -5.22 -8.58 5.73
N LEU A 127 -4.91 -8.42 4.44
CA LEU A 127 -5.93 -8.34 3.38
C LEU A 127 -6.80 -9.58 3.36
N ASP A 128 -6.21 -10.76 3.47
CA ASP A 128 -6.95 -12.03 3.55
C ASP A 128 -7.86 -12.06 4.77
N GLY A 129 -7.41 -11.51 5.89
CA GLY A 129 -8.21 -11.38 7.11
C GLY A 129 -9.38 -10.40 6.96
N PHE A 130 -9.19 -9.31 6.23
CA PHE A 130 -10.29 -8.36 5.92
C PHE A 130 -11.34 -9.03 5.05
N VAL A 131 -10.92 -9.71 4.01
CA VAL A 131 -11.84 -10.46 3.12
C VAL A 131 -12.59 -11.55 3.87
N GLY A 132 -11.90 -12.30 4.73
CA GLY A 132 -12.48 -13.37 5.53
C GLY A 132 -13.31 -12.90 6.72
N GLY A 133 -13.29 -11.62 7.06
CA GLY A 133 -14.02 -11.06 8.19
C GLY A 133 -13.37 -11.28 9.56
N SER A 134 -12.17 -11.87 9.62
CA SER A 134 -11.44 -12.09 10.88
C SER A 134 -10.67 -10.84 11.34
N ARG A 135 -10.51 -9.85 10.47
CA ARG A 135 -9.81 -8.59 10.69
C ARG A 135 -10.63 -7.43 10.15
N ASN A 136 -10.36 -6.24 10.68
CA ASN A 136 -11.04 -5.03 10.24
C ASN A 136 -10.01 -3.90 9.99
N PRO A 137 -10.05 -3.21 8.85
CA PRO A 137 -9.19 -2.05 8.58
C PRO A 137 -9.26 -0.93 9.62
N GLN A 138 -10.34 -0.86 10.39
CA GLN A 138 -10.48 0.10 11.50
C GLN A 138 -9.34 0.01 12.51
N THR A 139 -8.76 -1.17 12.72
CA THR A 139 -7.58 -1.32 13.59
C THR A 139 -6.40 -0.47 13.12
N LEU A 140 -6.19 -0.40 11.80
CA LEU A 140 -5.15 0.43 11.20
C LEU A 140 -5.52 1.93 11.30
N GLU A 141 -6.78 2.25 11.12
CA GLU A 141 -7.30 3.63 11.25
C GLU A 141 -7.14 4.16 12.68
N GLU A 142 -7.44 3.35 13.67
CA GLU A 142 -7.26 3.68 15.10
C GLU A 142 -5.80 3.96 15.41
N TRP A 143 -4.91 3.08 14.96
CA TRP A 143 -3.47 3.30 15.09
C TRP A 143 -3.04 4.60 14.39
N GLY A 144 -3.56 4.86 13.20
CA GLY A 144 -3.28 6.08 12.44
C GLY A 144 -3.66 7.36 13.18
N ARG A 145 -4.80 7.36 13.84
CA ARG A 145 -5.24 8.52 14.66
C ARG A 145 -4.25 8.86 15.77
N GLU A 146 -3.63 7.84 16.34
CA GLU A 146 -2.69 8.02 17.45
C GLU A 146 -1.26 8.30 16.98
N HIS A 147 -0.81 7.69 15.88
CA HIS A 147 0.59 7.60 15.52
C HIS A 147 0.96 8.18 14.14
N ALA A 148 0.00 8.44 13.25
CA ALA A 148 0.32 8.90 11.90
C ALA A 148 1.10 10.22 11.87
N ALA A 149 0.95 11.06 12.88
CA ALA A 149 1.71 12.30 13.02
C ALA A 149 3.21 12.08 13.28
N GLU A 150 3.58 10.92 13.78
CA GLU A 150 4.98 10.54 14.04
C GLU A 150 5.73 10.15 12.76
N GLY A 151 5.00 9.95 11.65
CA GLY A 151 5.55 9.51 10.37
C GLY A 151 5.74 8.00 10.27
N THR A 152 6.39 7.58 9.20
CA THR A 152 6.62 6.16 8.91
C THR A 152 7.61 5.54 9.91
N PRO A 153 7.21 4.46 10.61
CA PRO A 153 8.10 3.78 11.55
C PRO A 153 9.30 3.13 10.85
N GLU A 154 10.33 2.84 11.62
CA GLU A 154 11.48 2.06 11.17
C GLU A 154 11.05 0.67 10.67
N PRO A 155 11.80 0.03 9.75
CA PRO A 155 11.39 -1.24 9.13
C PRO A 155 11.03 -2.35 10.12
N ARG A 156 11.81 -2.52 11.18
CA ARG A 156 11.52 -3.53 12.22
C ARG A 156 10.24 -3.22 12.99
N ALA A 157 9.96 -1.95 13.24
CA ALA A 157 8.74 -1.52 13.91
C ALA A 157 7.52 -1.74 13.03
N ARG A 158 7.63 -1.50 11.72
CA ARG A 158 6.57 -1.80 10.75
C ARG A 158 6.24 -3.29 10.71
N GLU A 159 7.27 -4.14 10.63
CA GLU A 159 7.09 -5.59 10.64
C GLU A 159 6.43 -6.07 11.95
N ALA A 160 6.84 -5.52 13.08
CA ALA A 160 6.24 -5.84 14.38
C ALA A 160 4.77 -5.43 14.48
N LEU A 161 4.41 -4.26 13.96
CA LEU A 161 3.02 -3.80 13.88
C LEU A 161 2.18 -4.73 12.99
N LEU A 162 2.66 -5.02 11.79
CA LEU A 162 2.00 -5.93 10.85
C LEU A 162 1.81 -7.32 11.46
N HIS A 163 2.83 -7.80 12.16
CA HIS A 163 2.76 -9.10 12.84
C HIS A 163 1.68 -9.09 13.92
N THR A 164 1.62 -8.05 14.73
CA THR A 164 0.60 -7.89 15.77
C THR A 164 -0.80 -7.85 15.17
N TRP A 165 -0.99 -7.09 14.10
CA TRP A 165 -2.31 -6.97 13.44
C TRP A 165 -2.71 -8.25 12.70
N ALA A 166 -1.77 -9.01 12.18
CA ALA A 166 -2.03 -10.26 11.45
C ALA A 166 -2.24 -11.48 12.37
N GLN A 167 -1.95 -11.35 13.65
CA GLN A 167 -2.20 -12.43 14.61
C GLN A 167 -3.70 -12.61 14.86
N PRO A 168 -4.16 -13.85 15.07
CA PRO A 168 -5.55 -14.11 15.41
C PRO A 168 -5.94 -13.60 16.79
#